data_352208c96e14a7b500eb6d6ff0932500
#
_entry.id   352208c96e14a7b500eb6d6ff0932500
#
_cell.length_a   1.000
_cell.length_b   1.000
_cell.length_c   1.000
_cell.angle_alpha   90.00
_cell.angle_beta   90.00
_cell.angle_gamma   90.00
#
_symmetry.space_group_name_H-M   'P 1'
#
loop_
_entity.id
_entity.type
_entity.pdbx_description
1 polymer ?
#
loop_
_entity_poly.entity_id
_entity_poly.type
_entity_poly.pdbx_seq_one_letter_code
_entity_poly.pdbx_strand_id
1 'polypeptide(L)'
;MNESGARLLCEALQRSNIHHVFGLPGTQTTAMFEALRTSGLHTVVATTELSAAMMANGYYRASGNPAALLTIPGPGFTWALTGLAEAALDSAALLHITCAPAISPGRAFQLQAIDQAAVAAPLCRSVFTIEHASEVEAAIARACAQCVTGEPGPVLVQVARGVWRENASGPSPAAPHVSPAVVLADVDAVANALDAASRTVLLLGQGCHGAAELAAELAERLKAAVFTTTSGRGAIPEDHPLSLAFESGNGAQTLNALIEASDAVLAIGCKFSHNGARGFRLRIPPGKLIHVDVAADVLGANYPTRIAIRSDARAFLAALLPQLHIHAARTHGFTTEEIALWRERCRAEKLEDPIEPRIHGVTGGAPAVFFDALRRVLPRGSILVTDSGQHQDLARRHFPVWWPRGLITPTNLQSMGFGIGAAIGAKLAAPERPVVALIGDGGLAMSGLELLTA
;
A
#
# COMPACT_ATOMS: atom_id res chain seq x y z
N MET A 1 12.74 16.55 33.49
CA MET A 1 12.79 17.91 32.92
C MET A 1 11.45 18.18 32.29
N ASN A 2 10.89 19.36 32.45
CA ASN A 2 9.66 19.74 31.75
C ASN A 2 10.01 19.98 30.26
N GLU A 3 9.38 19.27 29.36
CA GLU A 3 9.59 19.39 27.92
C GLU A 3 8.32 19.93 27.25
N SER A 4 8.51 20.70 26.17
CA SER A 4 7.37 21.22 25.42
C SER A 4 6.63 20.11 24.67
N GLY A 5 5.32 20.24 24.48
CA GLY A 5 4.52 19.28 23.74
C GLY A 5 5.06 19.00 22.32
N ALA A 6 5.66 19.99 21.67
CA ALA A 6 6.31 19.80 20.38
C ALA A 6 7.51 18.85 20.47
N ARG A 7 8.32 18.94 21.53
CA ARG A 7 9.45 18.03 21.75
C ARG A 7 8.98 16.62 22.11
N LEU A 8 7.99 16.52 23.00
CA LEU A 8 7.36 15.23 23.33
C LEU A 8 6.79 14.53 22.10
N LEU A 9 6.21 15.29 21.16
CA LEU A 9 5.75 14.72 19.89
C LEU A 9 6.90 14.14 19.06
N CYS A 10 8.01 14.87 18.91
CA CYS A 10 9.18 14.36 18.18
C CYS A 10 9.70 13.05 18.79
N GLU A 11 9.81 13.00 20.11
CA GLU A 11 10.25 11.80 20.81
C GLU A 11 9.26 10.63 20.70
N ALA A 12 7.96 10.92 20.77
CA ALA A 12 6.92 9.91 20.59
C ALA A 12 6.93 9.32 19.18
N LEU A 13 7.16 10.14 18.14
CA LEU A 13 7.32 9.69 16.76
C LEU A 13 8.53 8.75 16.61
N GLN A 14 9.69 9.14 17.18
CA GLN A 14 10.90 8.31 17.15
C GLN A 14 10.70 6.98 17.87
N ARG A 15 10.10 6.98 19.07
CA ARG A 15 9.76 5.75 19.81
C ARG A 15 8.77 4.87 19.08
N SER A 16 7.93 5.46 18.22
CA SER A 16 6.98 4.74 17.36
C SER A 16 7.59 4.34 16.01
N ASN A 17 8.90 4.43 15.84
CA ASN A 17 9.63 4.09 14.62
C ASN A 17 9.22 4.93 13.39
N ILE A 18 8.75 6.15 13.60
CA ILE A 18 8.53 7.13 12.55
C ILE A 18 9.76 8.03 12.46
N HIS A 19 10.42 8.01 11.32
CA HIS A 19 11.67 8.73 11.10
C HIS A 19 11.55 9.89 10.11
N HIS A 20 10.47 9.93 9.32
CA HIS A 20 10.24 10.95 8.30
C HIS A 20 8.95 11.73 8.58
N VAL A 21 9.04 13.05 8.48
CA VAL A 21 7.91 13.97 8.59
C VAL A 21 7.86 14.83 7.33
N PHE A 22 6.75 14.74 6.61
CA PHE A 22 6.46 15.54 5.42
C PHE A 22 5.47 16.66 5.78
N GLY A 23 5.62 17.85 5.24
CA GLY A 23 4.64 18.89 5.51
C GLY A 23 5.09 20.28 5.09
N LEU A 24 4.25 21.28 5.41
CA LEU A 24 4.55 22.69 5.22
C LEU A 24 4.51 23.44 6.55
N PRO A 25 5.49 24.33 6.81
CA PRO A 25 5.43 25.21 7.96
C PRO A 25 4.34 26.28 7.78
N GLY A 26 3.67 26.59 8.87
CA GLY A 26 2.74 27.72 8.95
C GLY A 26 2.66 28.24 10.37
N THR A 27 1.92 29.33 10.59
CA THR A 27 1.88 30.02 11.88
C THR A 27 1.55 29.10 13.05
N GLN A 28 0.65 28.14 12.85
CA GLN A 28 0.20 27.22 13.90
C GLN A 28 1.19 26.10 14.18
N THR A 29 2.06 25.78 13.24
CA THR A 29 3.01 24.65 13.32
C THR A 29 4.47 25.11 13.52
N THR A 30 4.75 26.40 13.65
CA THR A 30 6.11 26.95 13.79
C THR A 30 6.89 26.29 14.93
N ALA A 31 6.26 26.13 16.12
CA ALA A 31 6.90 25.51 17.27
C ALA A 31 7.25 24.03 16.99
N MET A 32 6.42 23.34 16.22
CA MET A 32 6.65 21.95 15.84
C MET A 32 7.82 21.84 14.83
N PHE A 33 7.87 22.69 13.79
CA PHE A 33 8.99 22.70 12.85
C PHE A 33 10.32 23.07 13.51
N GLU A 34 10.30 23.95 14.53
CA GLU A 34 11.51 24.23 15.30
C GLU A 34 11.96 23.02 16.15
N ALA A 35 11.02 22.30 16.75
CA ALA A 35 11.33 21.05 17.46
C ALA A 35 11.87 19.98 16.50
N LEU A 36 11.27 19.83 15.33
CA LEU A 36 11.72 18.90 14.28
C LEU A 36 13.16 19.19 13.84
N ARG A 37 13.52 20.46 13.67
CA ARG A 37 14.87 20.89 13.26
C ARG A 37 15.99 20.38 14.20
N THR A 38 15.66 20.14 15.47
CA THR A 38 16.62 19.71 16.49
C THR A 38 16.41 18.26 16.97
N SER A 39 15.39 17.57 16.46
CA SER A 39 14.98 16.25 16.94
C SER A 39 15.75 15.07 16.37
N GLY A 40 16.42 15.24 15.22
CA GLY A 40 17.01 14.14 14.45
C GLY A 40 16.01 13.41 13.54
N LEU A 41 14.74 13.83 13.49
CA LEU A 41 13.78 13.37 12.50
C LEU A 41 14.07 14.00 11.13
N HIS A 42 13.96 13.20 10.07
CA HIS A 42 14.09 13.72 8.71
C HIS A 42 12.83 14.49 8.32
N THR A 43 12.95 15.81 8.22
CA THR A 43 11.84 16.69 7.84
C THR A 43 11.97 17.10 6.39
N VAL A 44 10.93 16.87 5.61
CA VAL A 44 10.83 17.23 4.19
C VAL A 44 9.75 18.29 4.04
N VAL A 45 10.16 19.48 3.60
CA VAL A 45 9.23 20.58 3.33
C VAL A 45 8.81 20.51 1.88
N ALA A 46 7.53 20.17 1.66
CA ALA A 46 6.94 20.06 0.33
C ALA A 46 6.44 21.43 -0.18
N THR A 47 6.09 21.51 -1.46
CA THR A 47 5.48 22.73 -2.03
C THR A 47 3.98 22.82 -1.75
N THR A 48 3.31 21.66 -1.52
CA THR A 48 1.90 21.59 -1.15
C THR A 48 1.65 20.46 -0.15
N GLU A 49 0.58 20.58 0.67
CA GLU A 49 0.19 19.52 1.60
C GLU A 49 -0.31 18.25 0.87
N LEU A 50 -0.88 18.41 -0.32
CA LEU A 50 -1.20 17.28 -1.20
C LEU A 50 0.06 16.48 -1.53
N SER A 51 1.09 17.14 -2.01
CA SER A 51 2.36 16.48 -2.35
C SER A 51 3.03 15.86 -1.12
N ALA A 52 2.98 16.53 0.03
CA ALA A 52 3.47 15.99 1.30
C ALA A 52 2.74 14.67 1.68
N ALA A 53 1.43 14.62 1.49
CA ALA A 53 0.64 13.42 1.72
C ALA A 53 0.98 12.29 0.72
N MET A 54 1.22 12.64 -0.56
CA MET A 54 1.67 11.67 -1.57
C MET A 54 3.10 11.17 -1.29
N MET A 55 4.00 12.03 -0.77
CA MET A 55 5.33 11.60 -0.30
C MET A 55 5.22 10.57 0.83
N ALA A 56 4.39 10.83 1.83
CA ALA A 56 4.17 9.89 2.94
C ALA A 56 3.57 8.56 2.45
N ASN A 57 2.65 8.59 1.50
CA ASN A 57 2.09 7.39 0.85
C ASN A 57 3.18 6.60 0.11
N GLY A 58 3.95 7.26 -0.76
CA GLY A 58 5.06 6.64 -1.51
C GLY A 58 6.14 6.06 -0.58
N TYR A 59 6.45 6.75 0.51
CA TYR A 59 7.36 6.27 1.53
C TYR A 59 6.89 4.94 2.16
N TYR A 60 5.63 4.89 2.59
CA TYR A 60 5.05 3.66 3.13
C TYR A 60 5.06 2.53 2.10
N ARG A 61 4.63 2.81 0.88
CA ARG A 61 4.53 1.77 -0.16
C ARG A 61 5.88 1.21 -0.58
N ALA A 62 6.95 2.00 -0.49
CA ALA A 62 8.31 1.55 -0.77
C ALA A 62 8.95 0.79 0.41
N SER A 63 8.72 1.22 1.67
CA SER A 63 9.36 0.66 2.85
C SER A 63 8.49 -0.33 3.65
N GLY A 64 7.17 -0.11 3.70
CA GLY A 64 6.25 -0.73 4.65
C GLY A 64 6.20 -0.04 6.02
N ASN A 65 6.98 1.02 6.23
CA ASN A 65 7.00 1.79 7.46
C ASN A 65 6.16 3.07 7.31
N PRO A 66 5.34 3.45 8.28
CA PRO A 66 4.57 4.69 8.22
C PRO A 66 5.48 5.92 8.30
N ALA A 67 5.00 7.02 7.73
CA ALA A 67 5.58 8.34 7.90
C ALA A 67 4.54 9.30 8.46
N ALA A 68 4.99 10.43 9.03
CA ALA A 68 4.10 11.48 9.50
C ALA A 68 3.90 12.56 8.43
N LEU A 69 2.67 13.06 8.34
CA LEU A 69 2.29 14.26 7.61
C LEU A 69 1.93 15.35 8.63
N LEU A 70 2.52 16.53 8.51
CA LEU A 70 2.24 17.67 9.39
C LEU A 70 1.64 18.82 8.60
N THR A 71 0.42 19.26 8.96
CA THR A 71 -0.27 20.38 8.29
C THR A 71 -0.78 21.41 9.26
N ILE A 72 -1.03 22.63 8.76
CA ILE A 72 -1.83 23.63 9.46
C ILE A 72 -3.31 23.24 9.43
N PRO A 73 -4.15 23.78 10.33
CA PRO A 73 -5.60 23.57 10.27
C PRO A 73 -6.23 24.26 9.06
N GLY A 74 -7.49 23.90 8.77
CA GLY A 74 -8.26 24.49 7.69
C GLY A 74 -7.68 24.16 6.31
N PRO A 75 -7.10 25.13 5.58
CA PRO A 75 -6.66 24.90 4.20
C PRO A 75 -5.56 23.84 4.08
N GLY A 76 -4.58 23.77 4.96
CA GLY A 76 -3.53 22.75 4.90
C GLY A 76 -4.08 21.34 5.15
N PHE A 77 -5.00 21.22 6.14
CA PHE A 77 -5.72 19.98 6.36
C PHE A 77 -6.55 19.57 5.13
N THR A 78 -7.33 20.49 4.54
CA THR A 78 -8.20 20.16 3.40
C THR A 78 -7.42 19.83 2.14
N TRP A 79 -6.28 20.47 1.90
CA TRP A 79 -5.41 20.15 0.77
C TRP A 79 -4.79 18.76 0.87
N ALA A 80 -4.58 18.24 2.07
CA ALA A 80 -4.07 16.89 2.28
C ALA A 80 -5.11 15.78 2.05
N LEU A 81 -6.41 16.09 2.03
CA LEU A 81 -7.49 15.09 2.01
C LEU A 81 -7.44 14.13 0.83
N THR A 82 -7.08 14.59 -0.37
CA THR A 82 -6.92 13.72 -1.52
C THR A 82 -5.82 12.68 -1.28
N GLY A 83 -4.71 13.09 -0.65
CA GLY A 83 -3.63 12.16 -0.29
C GLY A 83 -4.05 11.17 0.80
N LEU A 84 -4.88 11.59 1.77
CA LEU A 84 -5.46 10.69 2.76
C LEU A 84 -6.42 9.68 2.11
N ALA A 85 -7.27 10.13 1.19
CA ALA A 85 -8.19 9.25 0.46
C ALA A 85 -7.43 8.20 -0.39
N GLU A 86 -6.34 8.63 -1.07
CA GLU A 86 -5.48 7.71 -1.80
C GLU A 86 -4.82 6.68 -0.85
N ALA A 87 -4.33 7.13 0.31
CA ALA A 87 -3.75 6.26 1.32
C ALA A 87 -4.77 5.27 1.89
N ALA A 88 -6.00 5.71 2.15
CA ALA A 88 -7.08 4.87 2.67
C ALA A 88 -7.45 3.76 1.70
N LEU A 89 -7.67 4.10 0.43
CA LEU A 89 -8.11 3.14 -0.58
C LEU A 89 -7.01 2.17 -1.03
N ASP A 90 -5.75 2.59 -0.92
CA ASP A 90 -4.59 1.78 -1.27
C ASP A 90 -3.88 1.13 -0.07
N SER A 91 -4.53 1.12 1.11
CA SER A 91 -4.03 0.51 2.36
C SER A 91 -2.60 0.97 2.71
N ALA A 92 -2.37 2.27 2.66
CA ALA A 92 -1.09 2.89 3.01
C ALA A 92 -1.17 3.53 4.40
N ALA A 93 -0.30 3.10 5.33
CA ALA A 93 -0.23 3.68 6.66
C ALA A 93 0.38 5.08 6.60
N LEU A 94 -0.35 6.06 7.16
CA LEU A 94 0.03 7.46 7.20
C LEU A 94 -0.49 8.09 8.49
N LEU A 95 0.39 8.73 9.26
CA LEU A 95 0.02 9.49 10.45
C LEU A 95 -0.13 10.96 10.09
N HIS A 96 -1.37 11.45 9.96
CA HIS A 96 -1.64 12.86 9.71
C HIS A 96 -1.78 13.62 11.03
N ILE A 97 -0.88 14.54 11.27
CA ILE A 97 -0.88 15.41 12.45
C ILE A 97 -1.26 16.82 11.99
N THR A 98 -2.30 17.40 12.58
CA THR A 98 -2.73 18.76 12.27
C THR A 98 -3.07 19.52 13.54
N CYS A 99 -3.02 20.84 13.52
CA CYS A 99 -3.55 21.65 14.61
C CYS A 99 -5.08 21.67 14.57
N ALA A 100 -5.72 21.67 15.70
CA ALA A 100 -7.14 22.02 15.80
C ALA A 100 -7.34 23.53 15.53
N PRO A 101 -8.44 23.92 14.85
CA PRO A 101 -8.80 25.33 14.74
C PRO A 101 -8.98 25.96 16.12
N ALA A 102 -8.56 27.21 16.26
CA ALA A 102 -8.77 27.95 17.51
C ALA A 102 -10.22 28.41 17.59
N ILE A 103 -11.01 27.81 18.46
CA ILE A 103 -12.43 28.14 18.66
C ILE A 103 -12.60 28.98 19.93
N SER A 104 -13.14 30.19 19.79
CA SER A 104 -13.54 31.04 20.92
C SER A 104 -15.00 30.78 21.24
N PRO A 105 -15.33 30.33 22.46
CA PRO A 105 -16.70 30.02 22.81
C PRO A 105 -17.65 31.20 22.60
N GLY A 106 -18.86 30.92 22.12
CA GLY A 106 -19.91 31.92 21.88
C GLY A 106 -19.68 32.86 20.69
N ARG A 107 -18.66 32.57 19.84
CA ARG A 107 -18.40 33.35 18.60
C ARG A 107 -18.69 32.49 17.37
N ALA A 108 -19.28 33.11 16.33
CA ALA A 108 -19.49 32.52 15.02
C ALA A 108 -18.42 32.96 14.01
N PHE A 109 -18.33 32.27 12.85
CA PHE A 109 -17.47 32.63 11.70
C PHE A 109 -16.00 32.82 12.05
N GLN A 110 -15.44 31.83 12.75
CA GLN A 110 -14.07 31.88 13.21
C GLN A 110 -13.08 31.42 12.13
N LEU A 111 -11.84 31.90 12.23
CA LEU A 111 -10.79 31.58 11.28
C LEU A 111 -10.51 30.07 11.23
N GLN A 112 -10.57 29.48 10.02
CA GLN A 112 -10.26 28.06 9.76
C GLN A 112 -11.15 27.08 10.54
N ALA A 113 -12.29 27.52 11.04
CA ALA A 113 -13.21 26.72 11.87
C ALA A 113 -14.02 25.75 11.01
N ILE A 114 -13.44 24.61 10.71
CA ILE A 114 -14.12 23.44 10.14
C ILE A 114 -14.02 22.28 11.11
N ASP A 115 -14.99 21.38 11.08
CA ASP A 115 -14.92 20.11 11.82
C ASP A 115 -14.01 19.13 11.08
N GLN A 116 -12.70 19.23 11.33
CA GLN A 116 -11.69 18.40 10.67
C GLN A 116 -11.88 16.90 11.03
N ALA A 117 -12.33 16.61 12.24
CA ALA A 117 -12.58 15.25 12.68
C ALA A 117 -13.70 14.60 11.86
N ALA A 118 -14.85 15.30 11.73
CA ALA A 118 -15.97 14.80 10.95
C ALA A 118 -15.61 14.65 9.46
N VAL A 119 -14.82 15.59 8.89
CA VAL A 119 -14.37 15.51 7.49
C VAL A 119 -13.40 14.35 7.27
N ALA A 120 -12.50 14.07 8.21
CA ALA A 120 -11.51 13.00 8.10
C ALA A 120 -12.08 11.61 8.43
N ALA A 121 -13.12 11.52 9.25
CA ALA A 121 -13.64 10.25 9.76
C ALA A 121 -13.88 9.17 8.67
N PRO A 122 -14.45 9.46 7.50
CA PRO A 122 -14.64 8.44 6.45
C PRO A 122 -13.35 8.04 5.73
N LEU A 123 -12.26 8.80 5.89
CA LEU A 123 -10.98 8.56 5.22
C LEU A 123 -9.94 7.97 6.16
N CYS A 124 -10.12 8.10 7.47
CA CYS A 124 -9.16 7.69 8.47
C CYS A 124 -9.66 6.49 9.27
N ARG A 125 -8.75 5.59 9.63
CA ARG A 125 -9.06 4.45 10.51
C ARG A 125 -9.48 4.89 11.91
N SER A 126 -8.91 6.01 12.37
CA SER A 126 -9.19 6.62 13.67
C SER A 126 -8.85 8.10 13.64
N VAL A 127 -9.51 8.84 14.52
CA VAL A 127 -9.23 10.25 14.78
C VAL A 127 -8.94 10.40 16.28
N PHE A 128 -7.80 11.00 16.60
CA PHE A 128 -7.38 11.32 17.95
C PHE A 128 -7.35 12.83 18.12
N THR A 129 -7.71 13.31 19.32
CA THR A 129 -7.54 14.71 19.72
C THR A 129 -6.63 14.76 20.93
N ILE A 130 -5.68 15.68 20.94
CA ILE A 130 -4.74 15.94 22.03
C ILE A 130 -5.05 17.34 22.55
N GLU A 131 -5.51 17.43 23.79
CA GLU A 131 -5.87 18.68 24.45
C GLU A 131 -4.74 19.21 25.34
N HIS A 132 -3.88 18.32 25.87
CA HIS A 132 -2.79 18.63 26.76
C HIS A 132 -1.47 17.95 26.35
N ALA A 133 -0.34 18.59 26.65
CA ALA A 133 0.99 18.04 26.33
C ALA A 133 1.24 16.68 27.03
N SER A 134 0.66 16.43 28.19
CA SER A 134 0.75 15.16 28.90
C SER A 134 0.13 13.97 28.17
N GLU A 135 -0.73 14.20 27.18
CA GLU A 135 -1.42 13.17 26.41
C GLU A 135 -0.64 12.75 25.14
N VAL A 136 0.33 13.58 24.72
CA VAL A 136 1.02 13.46 23.42
C VAL A 136 1.59 12.07 23.22
N GLU A 137 2.34 11.58 24.17
CA GLU A 137 3.06 10.30 24.02
C GLU A 137 2.10 9.12 23.85
N ALA A 138 1.09 9.02 24.71
CA ALA A 138 0.11 7.94 24.66
C ALA A 138 -0.76 8.02 23.41
N ALA A 139 -1.15 9.22 22.99
CA ALA A 139 -1.98 9.40 21.80
C ALA A 139 -1.20 9.05 20.53
N ILE A 140 0.05 9.48 20.39
CA ILE A 140 0.89 9.15 19.25
C ILE A 140 1.19 7.66 19.17
N ALA A 141 1.54 7.02 20.30
CA ALA A 141 1.78 5.57 20.31
C ALA A 141 0.55 4.79 19.83
N ARG A 142 -0.65 5.15 20.31
CA ARG A 142 -1.91 4.54 19.88
C ARG A 142 -2.22 4.84 18.40
N ALA A 143 -2.02 6.06 17.95
CA ALA A 143 -2.26 6.46 16.58
C ALA A 143 -1.34 5.70 15.61
N CYS A 144 -0.05 5.61 15.92
CA CYS A 144 0.91 4.83 15.12
C CYS A 144 0.56 3.34 15.07
N ALA A 145 0.17 2.75 16.20
CA ALA A 145 -0.32 1.37 16.24
C ALA A 145 -1.55 1.19 15.35
N GLN A 146 -2.50 2.12 15.39
CA GLN A 146 -3.71 2.07 14.55
C GLN A 146 -3.40 2.22 13.05
N CYS A 147 -2.35 2.94 12.66
CA CYS A 147 -1.95 3.03 11.24
C CYS A 147 -1.62 1.67 10.62
N VAL A 148 -1.05 0.75 11.40
CA VAL A 148 -0.44 -0.50 10.89
C VAL A 148 -1.13 -1.78 11.38
N THR A 149 -1.93 -1.72 12.46
CA THR A 149 -2.60 -2.91 13.00
C THR A 149 -3.81 -3.29 12.16
N GLY A 150 -3.86 -4.50 11.68
CA GLY A 150 -4.88 -4.94 10.73
C GLY A 150 -4.59 -4.39 9.33
N GLU A 151 -5.63 -3.99 8.59
CA GLU A 151 -5.40 -3.31 7.31
C GLU A 151 -4.73 -1.96 7.54
N PRO A 152 -3.57 -1.67 6.90
CA PRO A 152 -2.92 -0.38 7.03
C PRO A 152 -3.75 0.77 6.46
N GLY A 153 -3.62 1.96 7.07
CA GLY A 153 -4.34 3.13 6.57
C GLY A 153 -4.02 4.41 7.34
N PRO A 154 -4.54 5.54 6.89
CA PRO A 154 -4.30 6.82 7.54
C PRO A 154 -4.99 6.95 8.89
N VAL A 155 -4.35 7.66 9.80
CA VAL A 155 -4.89 8.06 11.11
C VAL A 155 -4.69 9.55 11.28
N LEU A 156 -5.72 10.26 11.73
CA LEU A 156 -5.65 11.70 12.04
C LEU A 156 -5.38 11.91 13.53
N VAL A 157 -4.44 12.81 13.84
CA VAL A 157 -4.20 13.36 15.17
C VAL A 157 -4.37 14.86 15.11
N GLN A 158 -5.40 15.38 15.76
CA GLN A 158 -5.61 16.81 15.97
C GLN A 158 -4.96 17.23 17.27
N VAL A 159 -4.24 18.34 17.27
CA VAL A 159 -3.56 18.86 18.45
C VAL A 159 -4.09 20.25 18.76
N ALA A 160 -4.62 20.45 19.96
CA ALA A 160 -5.17 21.72 20.39
C ALA A 160 -4.11 22.83 20.37
N ARG A 161 -4.58 24.04 20.07
CA ARG A 161 -3.70 25.22 20.01
C ARG A 161 -3.08 25.49 21.39
N GLY A 162 -1.78 25.52 21.48
CA GLY A 162 -1.08 25.76 22.74
C GLY A 162 -0.31 24.53 23.24
N VAL A 163 -0.77 23.33 22.94
CA VAL A 163 -0.11 22.07 23.33
C VAL A 163 1.36 22.04 22.92
N TRP A 164 1.70 22.59 21.73
CA TRP A 164 3.10 22.66 21.27
C TRP A 164 4.06 23.40 22.21
N ARG A 165 3.53 24.37 22.98
CA ARG A 165 4.29 25.22 23.93
C ARG A 165 4.02 24.88 25.37
N GLU A 166 3.04 24.05 25.64
CA GLU A 166 2.73 23.56 26.98
C GLU A 166 3.85 22.62 27.45
N ASN A 167 4.26 22.76 28.70
CA ASN A 167 5.26 21.90 29.31
C ASN A 167 4.58 20.77 30.07
N ALA A 168 5.03 19.54 29.83
CA ALA A 168 4.62 18.38 30.59
C ALA A 168 5.83 17.61 31.13
N SER A 169 5.63 16.85 32.18
CA SER A 169 6.65 16.01 32.80
C SER A 169 6.23 14.55 32.82
N GLY A 170 7.10 13.70 32.34
CA GLY A 170 7.06 12.25 32.52
C GLY A 170 6.59 11.47 31.30
N PRO A 171 7.17 10.31 31.05
CA PRO A 171 6.75 9.43 29.99
C PRO A 171 5.42 8.73 30.34
N SER A 172 4.52 8.69 29.39
CA SER A 172 3.35 7.82 29.44
C SER A 172 3.75 6.42 28.98
N PRO A 173 3.24 5.33 29.56
CA PRO A 173 3.61 3.97 29.13
C PRO A 173 3.22 3.72 27.67
N ALA A 174 4.14 3.15 26.90
CA ALA A 174 3.88 2.75 25.53
C ALA A 174 2.75 1.72 25.46
N ALA A 175 1.80 1.92 24.56
CA ALA A 175 0.76 0.94 24.32
C ALA A 175 1.36 -0.31 23.66
N PRO A 176 1.04 -1.53 24.10
CA PRO A 176 1.55 -2.75 23.51
C PRO A 176 1.05 -2.92 22.07
N HIS A 177 1.98 -3.31 21.19
CA HIS A 177 1.64 -3.68 19.81
C HIS A 177 1.07 -5.11 19.84
N VAL A 178 -0.20 -5.28 19.53
CA VAL A 178 -0.85 -6.60 19.45
C VAL A 178 -1.16 -6.90 17.98
N SER A 179 -0.38 -7.83 17.41
CA SER A 179 -0.77 -8.46 16.12
C SER A 179 -1.80 -9.54 16.40
N PRO A 180 -2.85 -9.70 15.56
CA PRO A 180 -3.79 -10.79 15.71
C PRO A 180 -3.07 -12.14 15.54
N ALA A 181 -3.24 -13.02 16.52
CA ALA A 181 -2.68 -14.37 16.46
C ALA A 181 -3.42 -15.22 15.40
N VAL A 182 -2.65 -16.04 14.69
CA VAL A 182 -3.21 -17.04 13.75
C VAL A 182 -3.89 -18.15 14.54
N VAL A 183 -5.11 -18.56 14.16
CA VAL A 183 -5.77 -19.72 14.74
C VAL A 183 -5.25 -20.98 14.04
N LEU A 184 -4.50 -21.83 14.74
CA LEU A 184 -3.86 -23.02 14.15
C LEU A 184 -4.85 -24.00 13.50
N ALA A 185 -6.03 -24.21 14.10
CA ALA A 185 -7.04 -25.11 13.54
C ALA A 185 -7.53 -24.65 12.14
N ASP A 186 -7.56 -23.36 11.87
CA ASP A 186 -7.93 -22.84 10.57
C ASP A 186 -6.81 -23.07 9.53
N VAL A 187 -5.55 -23.07 9.97
CA VAL A 187 -4.38 -23.38 9.11
C VAL A 187 -4.39 -24.85 8.70
N ASP A 188 -4.73 -25.79 9.60
CA ASP A 188 -4.86 -27.21 9.31
C ASP A 188 -5.92 -27.47 8.22
N ALA A 189 -7.05 -26.76 8.28
CA ALA A 189 -8.10 -26.88 7.26
C ALA A 189 -7.59 -26.45 5.87
N VAL A 190 -6.77 -25.39 5.82
CA VAL A 190 -6.14 -24.94 4.57
C VAL A 190 -5.11 -25.95 4.10
N ALA A 191 -4.22 -26.44 4.97
CA ALA A 191 -3.21 -27.44 4.63
C ALA A 191 -3.87 -28.70 4.02
N ASN A 192 -4.90 -29.24 4.67
CA ASN A 192 -5.65 -30.38 4.16
C ASN A 192 -6.30 -30.10 2.80
N ALA A 193 -6.84 -28.90 2.60
CA ALA A 193 -7.46 -28.53 1.32
C ALA A 193 -6.43 -28.42 0.19
N LEU A 194 -5.23 -27.92 0.48
CA LEU A 194 -4.14 -27.81 -0.48
C LEU A 194 -3.49 -29.16 -0.78
N ASP A 195 -3.30 -30.01 0.24
CA ASP A 195 -2.78 -31.37 0.07
C ASP A 195 -3.72 -32.26 -0.76
N ALA A 196 -5.03 -32.02 -0.70
CA ALA A 196 -6.03 -32.72 -1.51
C ALA A 196 -6.11 -32.17 -2.95
N ALA A 197 -5.69 -30.93 -3.20
CA ALA A 197 -5.76 -30.30 -4.52
C ALA A 197 -4.62 -30.79 -5.42
N SER A 198 -4.93 -31.15 -6.65
CA SER A 198 -3.92 -31.52 -7.65
C SER A 198 -3.32 -30.29 -8.33
N ARG A 199 -4.11 -29.23 -8.52
CA ARG A 199 -3.68 -27.98 -9.18
C ARG A 199 -4.15 -26.78 -8.36
N THR A 200 -3.20 -26.07 -7.78
CA THR A 200 -3.45 -24.86 -7.00
C THR A 200 -3.01 -23.61 -7.77
N VAL A 201 -3.83 -22.58 -7.72
CA VAL A 201 -3.50 -21.24 -8.21
C VAL A 201 -3.31 -20.31 -7.01
N LEU A 202 -2.23 -19.56 -7.00
CA LEU A 202 -1.99 -18.53 -5.99
C LEU A 202 -2.31 -17.14 -6.58
N LEU A 203 -3.11 -16.37 -5.84
CA LEU A 203 -3.34 -14.96 -6.09
C LEU A 203 -2.73 -14.15 -4.95
N LEU A 204 -1.66 -13.40 -5.24
CA LEU A 204 -0.91 -12.64 -4.24
C LEU A 204 -1.25 -11.15 -4.35
N GLY A 205 -1.72 -10.59 -3.25
CA GLY A 205 -2.02 -9.16 -3.11
C GLY A 205 -0.90 -8.37 -2.42
N GLN A 206 -1.20 -7.11 -2.13
CA GLN A 206 -0.27 -6.18 -1.46
C GLN A 206 0.20 -6.70 -0.09
N GLY A 207 -0.65 -7.39 0.65
CA GLY A 207 -0.31 -7.97 1.95
C GLY A 207 0.87 -8.95 1.91
N CYS A 208 1.18 -9.52 0.73
CA CYS A 208 2.28 -10.47 0.57
C CYS A 208 3.67 -9.81 0.44
N HIS A 209 3.78 -8.49 0.27
CA HIS A 209 5.09 -7.85 0.10
C HIS A 209 6.05 -8.08 1.27
N GLY A 210 5.51 -8.16 2.49
CA GLY A 210 6.28 -8.48 3.69
C GLY A 210 6.60 -9.97 3.87
N ALA A 211 6.10 -10.85 2.98
CA ALA A 211 6.22 -12.31 3.07
C ALA A 211 6.60 -12.94 1.72
N ALA A 212 7.26 -12.19 0.85
CA ALA A 212 7.55 -12.59 -0.53
C ALA A 212 8.33 -13.91 -0.63
N GLU A 213 9.32 -14.13 0.26
CA GLU A 213 10.10 -15.36 0.33
C GLU A 213 9.25 -16.58 0.71
N LEU A 214 8.33 -16.43 1.67
CA LEU A 214 7.42 -17.50 2.08
C LEU A 214 6.37 -17.80 1.01
N ALA A 215 5.91 -16.77 0.30
CA ALA A 215 4.99 -16.93 -0.81
C ALA A 215 5.64 -17.66 -2.00
N ALA A 216 6.92 -17.38 -2.29
CA ALA A 216 7.69 -18.11 -3.30
C ALA A 216 7.91 -19.56 -2.88
N GLU A 217 8.29 -19.82 -1.63
CA GLU A 217 8.42 -21.20 -1.09
C GLU A 217 7.11 -21.97 -1.20
N LEU A 218 5.97 -21.35 -0.86
CA LEU A 218 4.67 -21.99 -1.01
C LEU A 218 4.37 -22.32 -2.48
N ALA A 219 4.64 -21.39 -3.40
CA ALA A 219 4.45 -21.60 -4.83
C ALA A 219 5.27 -22.78 -5.34
N GLU A 220 6.53 -22.88 -4.91
CA GLU A 220 7.44 -23.97 -5.30
C GLU A 220 7.00 -25.33 -4.74
N ARG A 221 6.62 -25.39 -3.46
CA ARG A 221 6.14 -26.63 -2.84
C ARG A 221 4.88 -27.17 -3.51
N LEU A 222 3.95 -26.27 -3.85
CA LEU A 222 2.69 -26.65 -4.51
C LEU A 222 2.83 -26.77 -6.04
N LYS A 223 3.95 -26.33 -6.63
CA LYS A 223 4.09 -26.10 -8.07
C LYS A 223 2.90 -25.30 -8.61
N ALA A 224 2.52 -24.26 -7.90
CA ALA A 224 1.32 -23.49 -8.16
C ALA A 224 1.56 -22.44 -9.25
N ALA A 225 0.57 -22.24 -10.11
CA ALA A 225 0.56 -21.08 -11.01
C ALA A 225 0.29 -19.81 -10.20
N VAL A 226 1.10 -18.77 -10.36
CA VAL A 226 1.00 -17.53 -9.57
C VAL A 226 0.65 -16.36 -10.44
N PHE A 227 -0.38 -15.61 -10.06
CA PHE A 227 -0.64 -14.27 -10.56
C PHE A 227 -0.86 -13.30 -9.38
N THR A 228 -0.88 -12.01 -9.65
CA THR A 228 -0.93 -10.99 -8.60
C THR A 228 -2.08 -10.02 -8.81
N THR A 229 -2.45 -9.27 -7.78
CA THR A 229 -3.20 -8.03 -7.97
C THR A 229 -2.23 -6.92 -8.44
N THR A 230 -2.74 -5.81 -8.94
CA THR A 230 -1.92 -4.65 -9.34
C THR A 230 -0.95 -4.23 -8.24
N SER A 231 -1.46 -4.04 -7.02
CA SER A 231 -0.65 -3.62 -5.87
C SER A 231 0.20 -4.77 -5.28
N GLY A 232 -0.08 -6.02 -5.63
CA GLY A 232 0.70 -7.19 -5.21
C GLY A 232 1.87 -7.54 -6.12
N ARG A 233 2.05 -6.85 -7.24
CA ARG A 233 3.12 -7.13 -8.21
C ARG A 233 4.50 -7.07 -7.54
N GLY A 234 5.32 -8.07 -7.83
CA GLY A 234 6.63 -8.26 -7.21
C GLY A 234 6.59 -9.05 -5.90
N ALA A 235 5.43 -9.38 -5.33
CA ALA A 235 5.32 -10.32 -4.21
C ALA A 235 5.93 -11.70 -4.56
N ILE A 236 5.84 -12.08 -5.83
CA ILE A 236 6.74 -13.04 -6.48
C ILE A 236 7.35 -12.34 -7.68
N PRO A 237 8.66 -12.50 -7.97
CA PRO A 237 9.26 -11.92 -9.17
C PRO A 237 8.53 -12.38 -10.43
N GLU A 238 8.23 -11.48 -11.36
CA GLU A 238 7.50 -11.85 -12.58
C GLU A 238 8.33 -12.70 -13.54
N ASP A 239 9.65 -12.79 -13.35
CA ASP A 239 10.53 -13.74 -14.05
C ASP A 239 10.66 -15.10 -13.35
N HIS A 240 10.02 -15.30 -12.19
CA HIS A 240 9.97 -16.60 -11.50
C HIS A 240 9.30 -17.66 -12.40
N PRO A 241 9.81 -18.92 -12.45
CA PRO A 241 9.26 -19.98 -13.32
C PRO A 241 7.76 -20.22 -13.16
N LEU A 242 7.23 -20.09 -11.96
CA LEU A 242 5.81 -20.30 -11.65
C LEU A 242 4.94 -19.04 -11.78
N SER A 243 5.53 -17.87 -12.03
CA SER A 243 4.79 -16.63 -12.23
C SER A 243 4.20 -16.57 -13.65
N LEU A 244 2.94 -16.16 -13.74
CA LEU A 244 2.32 -15.88 -15.04
C LEU A 244 2.77 -14.53 -15.62
N ALA A 245 3.53 -13.72 -14.87
CA ALA A 245 3.88 -12.33 -15.21
C ALA A 245 2.63 -11.51 -15.60
N PHE A 246 1.54 -11.71 -14.85
CA PHE A 246 0.24 -11.16 -15.15
C PHE A 246 -0.47 -10.72 -13.87
N GLU A 247 -1.12 -9.57 -13.93
CA GLU A 247 -1.96 -9.09 -12.83
C GLU A 247 -3.45 -9.29 -13.15
N SER A 248 -4.25 -9.51 -12.13
CA SER A 248 -5.69 -9.72 -12.25
C SER A 248 -6.46 -8.54 -12.87
N GLY A 249 -5.87 -7.34 -12.84
CA GLY A 249 -6.44 -6.13 -13.43
C GLY A 249 -6.25 -6.00 -14.95
N ASN A 250 -5.35 -6.77 -15.57
CA ASN A 250 -5.04 -6.65 -17.01
C ASN A 250 -5.98 -7.45 -17.92
N GLY A 251 -6.53 -8.54 -17.44
CA GLY A 251 -7.47 -9.37 -18.19
C GLY A 251 -8.11 -10.42 -17.30
N ALA A 252 -9.26 -10.92 -17.70
CA ALA A 252 -9.99 -11.91 -16.92
C ALA A 252 -10.20 -13.23 -17.67
N GLN A 253 -10.10 -13.24 -19.00
CA GLN A 253 -10.44 -14.43 -19.79
C GLN A 253 -9.48 -15.58 -19.51
N THR A 254 -8.18 -15.35 -19.66
CA THR A 254 -7.14 -16.37 -19.41
C THR A 254 -7.11 -16.78 -17.95
N LEU A 255 -7.24 -15.83 -17.01
CA LEU A 255 -7.27 -16.16 -15.58
C LEU A 255 -8.51 -16.96 -15.21
N ASN A 256 -9.67 -16.65 -15.77
CA ASN A 256 -10.89 -17.43 -15.54
C ASN A 256 -10.73 -18.87 -16.05
N ALA A 257 -10.14 -19.07 -17.22
CA ALA A 257 -9.87 -20.39 -17.76
C ALA A 257 -8.86 -21.19 -16.89
N LEU A 258 -7.82 -20.50 -16.38
CA LEU A 258 -6.86 -21.12 -15.46
C LEU A 258 -7.52 -21.53 -14.13
N ILE A 259 -8.34 -20.64 -13.54
CA ILE A 259 -9.07 -20.91 -12.30
C ILE A 259 -10.04 -22.06 -12.50
N GLU A 260 -10.70 -22.13 -13.65
CA GLU A 260 -11.60 -23.24 -13.96
C GLU A 260 -10.85 -24.57 -14.06
N ALA A 261 -9.66 -24.58 -14.64
CA ALA A 261 -8.77 -25.74 -14.76
C ALA A 261 -8.03 -26.12 -13.47
N SER A 262 -8.17 -25.34 -12.37
CA SER A 262 -7.57 -25.59 -11.06
C SER A 262 -8.55 -26.23 -10.09
N ASP A 263 -8.03 -26.82 -8.99
CA ASP A 263 -8.84 -27.41 -7.92
C ASP A 263 -9.02 -26.46 -6.75
N ALA A 264 -8.02 -25.59 -6.51
CA ALA A 264 -8.02 -24.60 -5.44
C ALA A 264 -7.42 -23.26 -5.91
N VAL A 265 -7.96 -22.17 -5.37
CA VAL A 265 -7.44 -20.82 -5.49
C VAL A 265 -7.14 -20.31 -4.08
N LEU A 266 -5.88 -20.08 -3.78
CA LEU A 266 -5.46 -19.46 -2.52
C LEU A 266 -5.13 -17.99 -2.78
N ALA A 267 -5.98 -17.10 -2.29
CA ALA A 267 -5.81 -15.66 -2.35
C ALA A 267 -5.28 -15.14 -1.01
N ILE A 268 -4.17 -14.42 -1.01
CA ILE A 268 -3.52 -13.90 0.19
C ILE A 268 -3.32 -12.38 0.06
N GLY A 269 -3.87 -11.62 1.02
CA GLY A 269 -3.75 -10.16 1.06
C GLY A 269 -4.38 -9.45 -0.13
N CYS A 270 -5.55 -9.92 -0.58
CA CYS A 270 -6.24 -9.49 -1.79
C CYS A 270 -7.62 -8.92 -1.48
N LYS A 271 -7.85 -7.62 -1.69
CA LYS A 271 -9.18 -7.01 -1.51
C LYS A 271 -10.21 -7.38 -2.59
N PHE A 272 -9.78 -7.88 -3.72
CA PHE A 272 -10.64 -8.06 -4.90
C PHE A 272 -11.42 -6.79 -5.27
N SER A 273 -10.73 -5.64 -5.23
CA SER A 273 -11.30 -4.35 -5.62
C SER A 273 -11.71 -4.32 -7.10
N HIS A 274 -12.44 -3.29 -7.52
CA HIS A 274 -12.82 -3.10 -8.92
C HIS A 274 -11.63 -3.28 -9.87
N ASN A 275 -10.54 -2.59 -9.62
CA ASN A 275 -9.33 -2.69 -10.47
C ASN A 275 -8.62 -4.03 -10.30
N GLY A 276 -8.51 -4.55 -9.07
CA GLY A 276 -7.89 -5.84 -8.79
C GLY A 276 -8.65 -7.04 -9.34
N ALA A 277 -9.94 -6.90 -9.67
CA ALA A 277 -10.79 -7.94 -10.23
C ALA A 277 -11.27 -7.63 -11.66
N ARG A 278 -10.63 -6.69 -12.36
CA ARG A 278 -10.98 -6.26 -13.74
C ARG A 278 -12.45 -5.86 -13.88
N GLY A 279 -12.94 -4.96 -13.05
CA GLY A 279 -14.36 -4.60 -13.02
C GLY A 279 -15.25 -5.76 -12.60
N PHE A 280 -14.78 -6.57 -11.65
CA PHE A 280 -15.45 -7.79 -11.15
C PHE A 280 -15.70 -8.85 -12.23
N ARG A 281 -14.89 -8.89 -13.29
CA ARG A 281 -14.96 -9.91 -14.35
C ARG A 281 -14.20 -11.19 -14.02
N LEU A 282 -13.34 -11.17 -13.00
CA LEU A 282 -12.71 -12.38 -12.49
C LEU A 282 -13.79 -13.30 -11.92
N ARG A 283 -13.75 -14.58 -12.26
CA ARG A 283 -14.72 -15.57 -11.81
C ARG A 283 -14.02 -16.65 -10.99
N ILE A 284 -14.35 -16.71 -9.72
CA ILE A 284 -13.80 -17.71 -8.80
C ILE A 284 -14.99 -18.50 -8.23
N PRO A 285 -15.12 -19.79 -8.54
CA PRO A 285 -16.17 -20.62 -7.96
C PRO A 285 -16.04 -20.65 -6.42
N PRO A 286 -17.15 -20.48 -5.66
CA PRO A 286 -17.12 -20.43 -4.19
C PRO A 286 -16.42 -21.62 -3.53
N GLY A 287 -16.57 -22.81 -4.12
CA GLY A 287 -15.96 -24.05 -3.60
C GLY A 287 -14.43 -24.13 -3.78
N LYS A 288 -13.82 -23.24 -4.55
CA LYS A 288 -12.37 -23.24 -4.82
C LYS A 288 -11.60 -22.19 -4.04
N LEU A 289 -12.25 -21.09 -3.59
CA LEU A 289 -11.58 -19.94 -3.00
C LEU A 289 -11.25 -20.17 -1.52
N ILE A 290 -9.96 -20.12 -1.21
CA ILE A 290 -9.41 -19.98 0.12
C ILE A 290 -8.89 -18.54 0.20
N HIS A 291 -9.42 -17.73 1.13
CA HIS A 291 -9.12 -16.31 1.21
C HIS A 291 -8.49 -15.95 2.55
N VAL A 292 -7.29 -15.40 2.51
CA VAL A 292 -6.52 -14.97 3.68
C VAL A 292 -6.34 -13.47 3.61
N ASP A 293 -6.84 -12.76 4.59
CA ASP A 293 -6.66 -11.31 4.72
C ASP A 293 -6.64 -10.89 6.19
N VAL A 294 -5.97 -9.78 6.48
CA VAL A 294 -5.89 -9.22 7.82
C VAL A 294 -7.18 -8.48 8.20
N ALA A 295 -7.92 -7.99 7.22
CA ALA A 295 -9.19 -7.28 7.37
C ALA A 295 -10.37 -8.26 7.26
N ALA A 296 -11.15 -8.35 8.33
CA ALA A 296 -12.29 -9.28 8.39
C ALA A 296 -13.41 -8.93 7.41
N ASP A 297 -13.61 -7.67 7.12
CA ASP A 297 -14.61 -7.13 6.20
C ASP A 297 -14.26 -7.35 4.72
N VAL A 298 -13.00 -7.66 4.41
CA VAL A 298 -12.54 -8.04 3.08
C VAL A 298 -12.88 -9.50 2.75
N LEU A 299 -12.88 -10.37 3.78
CA LEU A 299 -13.10 -11.80 3.60
C LEU A 299 -14.51 -12.09 3.09
N GLY A 300 -14.61 -12.63 1.88
CA GLY A 300 -15.91 -12.98 1.27
C GLY A 300 -16.73 -11.80 0.74
N ALA A 301 -16.26 -10.55 0.86
CA ALA A 301 -17.02 -9.35 0.49
C ALA A 301 -17.44 -9.33 -1.00
N ASN A 302 -16.53 -9.62 -1.91
CA ASN A 302 -16.79 -9.62 -3.35
C ASN A 302 -16.86 -11.00 -3.97
N TYR A 303 -16.23 -12.00 -3.33
CA TYR A 303 -16.19 -13.38 -3.80
C TYR A 303 -16.46 -14.34 -2.64
N PRO A 304 -17.55 -15.11 -2.67
CA PRO A 304 -17.83 -16.10 -1.64
C PRO A 304 -16.69 -17.10 -1.48
N THR A 305 -16.28 -17.34 -0.24
CA THR A 305 -15.12 -18.17 0.08
C THR A 305 -15.52 -19.53 0.63
N ARG A 306 -14.74 -20.58 0.29
CA ARG A 306 -14.82 -21.89 0.94
C ARG A 306 -14.21 -21.86 2.33
N ILE A 307 -13.02 -21.24 2.45
CA ILE A 307 -12.30 -21.08 3.73
C ILE A 307 -11.85 -19.63 3.82
N ALA A 308 -12.19 -18.95 4.91
CA ALA A 308 -11.81 -17.58 5.17
C ALA A 308 -10.89 -17.53 6.41
N ILE A 309 -9.69 -16.97 6.26
CA ILE A 309 -8.69 -16.88 7.33
C ILE A 309 -8.38 -15.42 7.60
N ARG A 310 -8.69 -14.95 8.81
CA ARG A 310 -8.25 -13.63 9.26
C ARG A 310 -6.84 -13.71 9.83
N SER A 311 -5.83 -13.32 9.03
CA SER A 311 -4.43 -13.35 9.45
C SER A 311 -3.57 -12.39 8.64
N ASP A 312 -2.46 -11.97 9.23
CA ASP A 312 -1.34 -11.41 8.50
C ASP A 312 -0.72 -12.45 7.57
N ALA A 313 -0.31 -12.05 6.36
CA ALA A 313 0.19 -12.96 5.33
C ALA A 313 1.46 -13.71 5.77
N ARG A 314 2.42 -13.02 6.43
CA ARG A 314 3.65 -13.63 6.92
C ARG A 314 3.37 -14.65 8.03
N ALA A 315 2.52 -14.26 8.99
CA ALA A 315 2.15 -15.13 10.10
C ALA A 315 1.41 -16.39 9.59
N PHE A 316 0.47 -16.21 8.65
CA PHE A 316 -0.24 -17.33 8.01
C PHE A 316 0.71 -18.26 7.26
N LEU A 317 1.56 -17.73 6.39
CA LEU A 317 2.48 -18.53 5.59
C LEU A 317 3.50 -19.28 6.46
N ALA A 318 4.03 -18.63 7.50
CA ALA A 318 4.94 -19.25 8.45
C ALA A 318 4.28 -20.42 9.22
N ALA A 319 2.98 -20.33 9.51
CA ALA A 319 2.22 -21.39 10.14
C ALA A 319 1.82 -22.51 9.17
N LEU A 320 1.49 -22.15 7.90
CA LEU A 320 1.03 -23.12 6.89
C LEU A 320 2.15 -24.02 6.37
N LEU A 321 3.29 -23.44 6.02
CA LEU A 321 4.38 -24.18 5.34
C LEU A 321 4.82 -25.44 6.07
N PRO A 322 5.00 -25.48 7.40
CA PRO A 322 5.36 -26.70 8.12
C PRO A 322 4.30 -27.79 8.09
N GLN A 323 3.03 -27.44 7.83
CA GLN A 323 1.89 -28.38 7.88
C GLN A 323 1.56 -29.03 6.54
N LEU A 324 2.18 -28.57 5.45
CA LEU A 324 1.96 -29.17 4.13
C LEU A 324 2.67 -30.51 4.01
N HIS A 325 1.90 -31.58 3.77
CA HIS A 325 2.37 -32.95 3.61
C HIS A 325 2.29 -33.38 2.13
N ILE A 326 2.95 -32.65 1.25
CA ILE A 326 2.92 -32.93 -0.19
C ILE A 326 3.67 -34.26 -0.43
N HIS A 327 2.92 -35.32 -0.70
CA HIS A 327 3.50 -36.64 -1.02
C HIS A 327 4.22 -36.59 -2.36
N ALA A 328 5.54 -36.85 -2.34
CA ALA A 328 6.41 -36.87 -3.53
C ALA A 328 5.93 -37.83 -4.66
N ALA A 329 5.00 -38.75 -4.36
CA ALA A 329 4.46 -39.72 -5.30
C ALA A 329 3.29 -39.20 -6.16
N ARG A 330 2.73 -38.01 -5.86
CA ARG A 330 1.64 -37.43 -6.69
C ARG A 330 2.23 -36.47 -7.71
N THR A 331 1.77 -36.54 -8.95
CA THR A 331 1.98 -35.52 -9.99
C THR A 331 1.13 -34.30 -9.65
N HIS A 332 1.52 -33.58 -8.61
CA HIS A 332 0.86 -32.35 -8.20
C HIS A 332 1.45 -31.13 -8.93
N GLY A 333 0.57 -30.15 -9.17
CA GLY A 333 0.96 -28.84 -9.65
C GLY A 333 1.04 -28.71 -11.17
N PHE A 334 1.50 -27.56 -11.60
CA PHE A 334 1.70 -27.23 -13.00
C PHE A 334 3.15 -27.56 -13.41
N THR A 335 3.33 -28.05 -14.62
CA THR A 335 4.67 -28.18 -15.18
C THR A 335 5.18 -26.83 -15.69
N THR A 336 6.49 -26.73 -15.91
CA THR A 336 7.10 -25.53 -16.46
C THR A 336 6.53 -25.18 -17.84
N GLU A 337 6.25 -26.22 -18.65
CA GLU A 337 5.68 -26.09 -19.99
C GLU A 337 4.24 -25.58 -19.94
N GLU A 338 3.43 -26.09 -18.99
CA GLU A 338 2.06 -25.60 -18.76
C GLU A 338 2.06 -24.12 -18.32
N ILE A 339 2.94 -23.74 -17.41
CA ILE A 339 3.09 -22.33 -17.00
C ILE A 339 3.50 -21.46 -18.19
N ALA A 340 4.44 -21.91 -19.02
CA ALA A 340 4.84 -21.19 -20.22
C ALA A 340 3.68 -20.96 -21.20
N LEU A 341 2.83 -21.97 -21.41
CA LEU A 341 1.62 -21.87 -22.23
C LEU A 341 0.60 -20.87 -21.65
N TRP A 342 0.36 -20.91 -20.34
CA TRP A 342 -0.53 -19.95 -19.67
C TRP A 342 0.03 -18.53 -19.75
N ARG A 343 1.33 -18.36 -19.57
CA ARG A 343 2.00 -17.06 -19.71
C ARG A 343 1.86 -16.47 -21.12
N GLU A 344 1.98 -17.31 -22.14
CA GLU A 344 1.80 -16.87 -23.54
C GLU A 344 0.34 -16.46 -23.81
N ARG A 345 -0.64 -17.19 -23.31
CA ARG A 345 -2.07 -16.81 -23.39
C ARG A 345 -2.32 -15.47 -22.70
N CYS A 346 -1.77 -15.25 -21.48
CA CYS A 346 -1.84 -13.99 -20.78
C CYS A 346 -1.24 -12.85 -21.60
N ARG A 347 -0.11 -13.12 -22.27
CA ARG A 347 0.56 -12.13 -23.12
C ARG A 347 -0.29 -11.79 -24.35
N ALA A 348 -0.88 -12.77 -25.00
CA ALA A 348 -1.78 -12.57 -26.14
C ALA A 348 -3.01 -11.73 -25.73
N GLU A 349 -3.66 -12.05 -24.60
CA GLU A 349 -4.79 -11.28 -24.08
C GLU A 349 -4.43 -9.81 -23.82
N LYS A 350 -3.21 -9.53 -23.30
CA LYS A 350 -2.76 -8.15 -23.12
C LYS A 350 -2.71 -7.36 -24.44
N LEU A 351 -2.27 -8.00 -25.51
CA LEU A 351 -2.10 -7.35 -26.82
C LEU A 351 -3.44 -7.15 -27.56
N GLU A 352 -4.44 -7.97 -27.28
CA GLU A 352 -5.77 -7.87 -27.91
C GLU A 352 -6.65 -6.80 -27.24
N ASP A 353 -6.30 -6.28 -26.07
CA ASP A 353 -7.08 -5.30 -25.35
C ASP A 353 -7.10 -3.95 -26.11
N PRO A 354 -8.28 -3.34 -26.39
CA PRO A 354 -8.41 -2.12 -27.16
C PRO A 354 -7.81 -0.86 -26.53
N ILE A 355 -7.35 -0.93 -25.29
CA ILE A 355 -6.59 0.16 -24.63
C ILE A 355 -5.16 0.30 -25.20
N GLU A 356 -4.66 -0.73 -25.94
CA GLU A 356 -3.39 -0.57 -26.65
C GLU A 356 -3.50 0.60 -27.62
N PRO A 357 -2.73 1.69 -27.45
CA PRO A 357 -2.84 2.83 -28.35
C PRO A 357 -2.40 2.41 -29.75
N ARG A 358 -3.32 2.46 -30.69
CA ARG A 358 -3.01 2.39 -32.10
C ARG A 358 -2.37 3.73 -32.49
N ILE A 359 -1.08 3.85 -32.33
CA ILE A 359 -0.35 5.03 -32.79
C ILE A 359 -0.36 4.96 -34.32
N HIS A 360 -0.93 5.99 -34.98
CA HIS A 360 -0.97 6.08 -36.43
C HIS A 360 0.42 5.80 -37.05
N GLY A 361 0.53 4.77 -37.87
CA GLY A 361 1.73 4.41 -38.60
C GLY A 361 2.75 3.53 -37.84
N VAL A 362 2.54 3.21 -36.57
CA VAL A 362 3.36 2.26 -35.83
C VAL A 362 2.50 1.04 -35.53
N THR A 363 2.71 -0.03 -36.27
CA THR A 363 2.06 -1.31 -36.03
C THR A 363 2.60 -1.91 -34.75
N GLY A 364 1.71 -2.05 -33.78
CA GLY A 364 1.85 -2.81 -32.54
C GLY A 364 3.20 -2.71 -31.82
N GLY A 365 3.23 -2.14 -30.61
CA GLY A 365 4.34 -2.41 -29.75
C GLY A 365 5.22 -1.25 -29.31
N ALA A 366 4.97 0.01 -29.67
CA ALA A 366 5.79 1.11 -29.16
C ALA A 366 5.81 1.16 -27.61
N PRO A 367 4.69 1.03 -26.86
CA PRO A 367 4.73 0.96 -25.41
C PRO A 367 5.47 -0.28 -24.88
N ALA A 368 5.23 -1.46 -25.45
CA ALA A 368 5.91 -2.68 -25.04
C ALA A 368 7.42 -2.58 -25.24
N VAL A 369 7.86 -2.03 -26.38
CA VAL A 369 9.29 -1.80 -26.69
C VAL A 369 9.91 -0.80 -25.71
N PHE A 370 9.19 0.29 -25.38
CA PHE A 370 9.65 1.27 -24.41
C PHE A 370 9.85 0.65 -23.03
N PHE A 371 8.85 -0.05 -22.50
CA PHE A 371 8.94 -0.65 -21.16
C PHE A 371 9.95 -1.79 -21.09
N ASP A 372 10.14 -2.55 -22.15
CA ASP A 372 11.17 -3.57 -22.25
C ASP A 372 12.57 -2.94 -22.25
N ALA A 373 12.77 -1.87 -23.02
CA ALA A 373 14.01 -1.11 -22.99
C ALA A 373 14.26 -0.48 -21.62
N LEU A 374 13.23 0.13 -21.01
CA LEU A 374 13.32 0.70 -19.67
C LEU A 374 13.71 -0.38 -18.64
N ARG A 375 13.08 -1.57 -18.71
CA ARG A 375 13.40 -2.67 -17.78
C ARG A 375 14.84 -3.17 -17.95
N ARG A 376 15.38 -3.20 -19.17
CA ARG A 376 16.75 -3.64 -19.43
C ARG A 376 17.81 -2.70 -18.87
N VAL A 377 17.56 -1.40 -18.86
CA VAL A 377 18.52 -0.42 -18.34
C VAL A 377 18.43 -0.21 -16.83
N LEU A 378 17.30 -0.56 -16.21
CA LEU A 378 17.10 -0.39 -14.78
C LEU A 378 17.62 -1.61 -14.00
N PRO A 379 18.34 -1.40 -12.89
CA PRO A 379 18.69 -2.47 -11.96
C PRO A 379 17.46 -3.26 -11.49
N ARG A 380 17.65 -4.53 -11.13
CA ARG A 380 16.57 -5.44 -10.74
C ARG A 380 15.68 -4.88 -9.62
N GLY A 381 16.28 -4.26 -8.62
CA GLY A 381 15.59 -3.71 -7.45
C GLY A 381 14.96 -2.33 -7.65
N SER A 382 14.94 -1.77 -8.87
CA SER A 382 14.38 -0.43 -9.13
C SER A 382 12.89 -0.36 -8.81
N ILE A 383 12.43 0.84 -8.46
CA ILE A 383 11.02 1.17 -8.23
C ILE A 383 10.53 2.04 -9.38
N LEU A 384 9.46 1.60 -10.04
CA LEU A 384 8.71 2.44 -10.97
C LEU A 384 7.52 3.05 -10.22
N VAL A 385 7.42 4.36 -10.22
CA VAL A 385 6.27 5.10 -9.71
C VAL A 385 5.52 5.69 -10.89
N THR A 386 4.21 5.50 -10.97
CA THR A 386 3.39 6.13 -12.00
C THR A 386 2.43 7.14 -11.41
N ASP A 387 2.06 8.13 -12.18
CA ASP A 387 0.87 8.94 -11.92
C ASP A 387 -0.38 8.26 -12.51
N SER A 388 -1.56 8.83 -12.31
CA SER A 388 -2.81 8.39 -12.91
C SER A 388 -2.91 8.82 -14.36
N GLY A 389 -3.34 7.92 -15.25
CA GLY A 389 -3.55 8.18 -16.67
C GLY A 389 -3.18 6.99 -17.56
N GLN A 390 -3.24 7.18 -18.87
CA GLN A 390 -2.98 6.11 -19.83
C GLN A 390 -1.58 5.48 -19.70
N HIS A 391 -0.57 6.28 -19.36
CA HIS A 391 0.79 5.82 -19.08
C HIS A 391 0.86 4.83 -17.91
N GLN A 392 -0.03 4.98 -16.91
CA GLN A 392 -0.20 4.04 -15.81
C GLN A 392 -0.69 2.67 -16.32
N ASP A 393 -1.72 2.66 -17.14
CA ASP A 393 -2.26 1.41 -17.69
C ASP A 393 -1.24 0.70 -18.59
N LEU A 394 -0.47 1.45 -19.36
CA LEU A 394 0.61 0.92 -20.18
C LEU A 394 1.75 0.36 -19.31
N ALA A 395 2.15 1.05 -18.24
CA ALA A 395 3.15 0.56 -17.30
C ALA A 395 2.69 -0.74 -16.61
N ARG A 396 1.42 -0.80 -16.19
CA ARG A 396 0.84 -2.01 -15.60
C ARG A 396 0.84 -3.20 -16.55
N ARG A 397 0.70 -2.95 -17.88
CA ARG A 397 0.70 -4.00 -18.89
C ARG A 397 2.10 -4.49 -19.25
N HIS A 398 3.04 -3.57 -19.42
CA HIS A 398 4.28 -3.84 -20.11
C HIS A 398 5.53 -3.81 -19.24
N PHE A 399 5.53 -3.10 -18.09
CA PHE A 399 6.72 -3.04 -17.23
C PHE A 399 6.82 -4.27 -16.34
N PRO A 400 7.84 -5.13 -16.47
CA PRO A 400 8.03 -6.27 -15.59
C PRO A 400 8.47 -5.87 -14.19
N VAL A 401 7.85 -6.45 -13.15
CA VAL A 401 8.18 -6.19 -11.74
C VAL A 401 8.88 -7.41 -11.13
N TRP A 402 10.16 -7.24 -10.79
CA TRP A 402 11.01 -8.34 -10.33
C TRP A 402 11.35 -8.30 -8.85
N TRP A 403 10.83 -7.32 -8.13
CA TRP A 403 11.14 -7.10 -6.72
C TRP A 403 9.90 -6.66 -5.95
N PRO A 404 9.73 -7.09 -4.70
CA PRO A 404 8.64 -6.60 -3.87
C PRO A 404 8.66 -5.06 -3.78
N ARG A 405 7.45 -4.45 -3.84
CA ARG A 405 7.31 -2.98 -3.83
C ARG A 405 8.03 -2.29 -5.01
N GLY A 406 8.23 -2.98 -6.13
CA GLY A 406 8.90 -2.46 -7.33
C GLY A 406 8.00 -1.64 -8.26
N LEU A 407 6.69 -1.61 -8.00
CA LEU A 407 5.72 -0.77 -8.69
C LEU A 407 4.85 -0.05 -7.68
N ILE A 408 4.81 1.28 -7.75
CA ILE A 408 3.95 2.14 -6.95
C ILE A 408 3.06 2.94 -7.90
N THR A 409 1.76 2.73 -7.81
CA THR A 409 0.78 3.34 -8.70
C THR A 409 -0.49 3.66 -7.91
N PRO A 410 -1.18 4.79 -8.15
CA PRO A 410 -2.48 5.04 -7.52
C PRO A 410 -3.48 4.04 -8.07
N THR A 411 -4.06 3.18 -7.22
CA THR A 411 -4.80 2.00 -7.71
C THR A 411 -6.31 2.19 -7.65
N ASN A 412 -6.84 2.60 -6.53
CA ASN A 412 -8.28 2.60 -6.32
C ASN A 412 -8.91 3.99 -6.41
N LEU A 413 -8.29 5.04 -5.89
CA LEU A 413 -8.72 6.43 -6.06
C LEU A 413 -8.25 7.01 -7.40
N GLN A 414 -7.03 6.69 -7.80
CA GLN A 414 -6.39 7.13 -9.05
C GLN A 414 -6.23 8.65 -9.14
N SER A 415 -5.70 9.28 -8.11
CA SER A 415 -5.45 10.72 -8.09
C SER A 415 -4.35 11.11 -9.09
N MET A 416 -4.62 12.10 -9.93
CA MET A 416 -3.57 12.80 -10.66
C MET A 416 -2.72 13.65 -9.71
N GLY A 417 -1.44 13.83 -10.03
CA GLY A 417 -0.49 14.54 -9.16
C GLY A 417 0.13 13.66 -8.07
N PHE A 418 -0.19 12.35 -8.05
CA PHE A 418 0.38 11.36 -7.15
C PHE A 418 1.88 11.14 -7.39
N GLY A 419 2.27 11.03 -8.66
CA GLY A 419 3.51 10.37 -9.07
C GLY A 419 4.79 11.03 -8.56
N ILE A 420 4.92 12.36 -8.64
CA ILE A 420 6.16 13.06 -8.24
C ILE A 420 6.35 12.96 -6.72
N GLY A 421 5.30 13.31 -5.95
CA GLY A 421 5.35 13.20 -4.49
C GLY A 421 5.67 11.77 -4.04
N ALA A 422 4.95 10.78 -4.57
CA ALA A 422 5.17 9.38 -4.24
C ALA A 422 6.59 8.89 -4.61
N ALA A 423 7.17 9.37 -5.72
CA ALA A 423 8.53 9.03 -6.13
C ALA A 423 9.59 9.60 -5.16
N ILE A 424 9.41 10.84 -4.71
CA ILE A 424 10.28 11.46 -3.69
C ILE A 424 10.20 10.64 -2.40
N GLY A 425 8.98 10.34 -1.92
CA GLY A 425 8.79 9.50 -0.73
C GLY A 425 9.41 8.11 -0.88
N ALA A 426 9.23 7.47 -2.02
CA ALA A 426 9.81 6.16 -2.30
C ALA A 426 11.35 6.19 -2.32
N LYS A 427 11.95 7.26 -2.86
CA LYS A 427 13.40 7.42 -2.86
C LYS A 427 13.97 7.64 -1.47
N LEU A 428 13.29 8.40 -0.62
CA LEU A 428 13.67 8.58 0.77
C LEU A 428 13.55 7.29 1.59
N ALA A 429 12.54 6.47 1.28
CA ALA A 429 12.30 5.17 1.93
C ALA A 429 13.32 4.08 1.51
N ALA A 430 13.87 4.19 0.31
CA ALA A 430 14.78 3.21 -0.29
C ALA A 430 15.94 3.90 -1.02
N PRO A 431 16.84 4.58 -0.29
CA PRO A 431 17.87 5.44 -0.89
C PRO A 431 18.83 4.70 -1.82
N GLU A 432 19.04 3.41 -1.61
CA GLU A 432 19.92 2.57 -2.45
C GLU A 432 19.24 2.11 -3.76
N ARG A 433 17.92 2.23 -3.86
CA ARG A 433 17.18 1.77 -5.03
C ARG A 433 16.99 2.93 -6.02
N PRO A 434 17.23 2.72 -7.31
CA PRO A 434 16.78 3.67 -8.33
C PRO A 434 15.25 3.79 -8.31
N VAL A 435 14.75 5.02 -8.31
CA VAL A 435 13.31 5.32 -8.42
C VAL A 435 13.09 6.08 -9.73
N VAL A 436 12.17 5.62 -10.53
CA VAL A 436 11.76 6.26 -11.78
C VAL A 436 10.32 6.70 -11.68
N ALA A 437 10.05 7.98 -11.91
CA ALA A 437 8.71 8.52 -11.99
C ALA A 437 8.24 8.61 -13.44
N LEU A 438 7.15 7.92 -13.78
CA LEU A 438 6.49 8.01 -15.08
C LEU A 438 5.23 8.87 -14.92
N ILE A 439 5.29 10.07 -15.47
CA ILE A 439 4.30 11.11 -15.23
C ILE A 439 3.69 11.57 -16.56
N GLY A 440 2.38 11.69 -16.60
CA GLY A 440 1.67 12.32 -17.73
C GLY A 440 1.80 13.85 -17.68
N ASP A 441 1.50 14.49 -18.79
CA ASP A 441 1.51 15.96 -18.93
C ASP A 441 0.62 16.67 -17.90
N GLY A 442 -0.61 16.14 -17.67
CA GLY A 442 -1.53 16.67 -16.67
C GLY A 442 -1.00 16.54 -15.24
N GLY A 443 -0.46 15.37 -14.88
CA GLY A 443 0.16 15.16 -13.56
C GLY A 443 1.37 16.05 -13.34
N LEU A 444 2.21 16.23 -14.36
CA LEU A 444 3.34 17.14 -14.32
C LEU A 444 2.88 18.61 -14.15
N ALA A 445 1.84 19.01 -14.85
CA ALA A 445 1.29 20.37 -14.71
C ALA A 445 0.74 20.63 -13.30
N MET A 446 0.15 19.60 -12.65
CA MET A 446 -0.41 19.71 -11.29
C MET A 446 0.65 19.72 -10.20
N SER A 447 1.70 18.91 -10.29
CA SER A 447 2.65 18.66 -9.21
C SER A 447 4.12 18.91 -9.59
N GLY A 448 4.39 19.48 -10.77
CA GLY A 448 5.75 19.66 -11.28
C GLY A 448 6.64 20.58 -10.43
N LEU A 449 6.07 21.52 -9.68
CA LEU A 449 6.83 22.36 -8.72
C LEU A 449 7.50 21.51 -7.64
N GLU A 450 7.01 20.31 -7.37
CA GLU A 450 7.59 19.42 -6.37
C GLU A 450 9.00 18.91 -6.75
N LEU A 451 9.42 19.09 -8.00
CA LEU A 451 10.81 18.87 -8.41
C LEU A 451 11.80 19.78 -7.66
N LEU A 452 11.33 20.90 -7.08
CA LEU A 452 12.15 21.75 -6.20
C LEU A 452 12.46 21.07 -4.86
N THR A 453 11.59 20.17 -4.40
CA THR A 453 11.79 19.39 -3.18
C THR A 453 12.76 18.22 -3.43
N ALA A 454 12.77 17.65 -4.64
CA ALA A 454 13.66 16.56 -5.04
C ALA A 454 15.11 17.04 -5.19
#